data_ecff70aeac612348b4b65b93e6bd3f8f
#
_entry.id   ecff70aeac612348b4b65b93e6bd3f8f
#
_cell.length_a   1.000
_cell.length_b   1.000
_cell.length_c   1.000
_cell.angle_alpha   90.00
_cell.angle_beta   90.00
_cell.angle_gamma   90.00
#
_symmetry.space_group_name_H-M   'P 1'
#
loop_
_entity.id
_entity.type
_entity.pdbx_description
1 polymer ?
#
loop_
_entity_poly.entity_id
_entity_poly.type
_entity_poly.pdbx_seq_one_letter_code
_entity_poly.pdbx_strand_id
1 'polypeptide(L)'
;DLGIDLGTSNTLICVKDKGIILNEPSVVAINTRTKDIFEVGERAKLMIGRTPNNLDTIRPLKNGVIADYEITEKMLGSFYKRVSHNRFFSSPRVIICVPAGVTQVEKRAVIEVTREAGAREAYLVEEPMAAAIGIGLNIFEPEGNMIVDIGGGTSELAVISLGGVVKTSSFRVAGDRFDTTIIEYIRQKHNLLIGEKTAEDIKKQIGAVVELEEDISIDISGRNALNGLPKDIKIYSSEIVEALSELLQQIIEEIKVILEKTPPELSSDIKRRGIYITGGGALLRGIDKKISESLNLNVTISDDPLNAVINGIQILLKNFHIYNKVLISPETDYWFQRKKGLYEKIYFDFSYDTYLFI
;
A
#
# COMPACT_ATOMS: atom_id res chain seq x y z
N ASP A 1 -1.78 -21.51 8.02
CA ASP A 1 -1.49 -20.60 6.91
C ASP A 1 -1.87 -19.18 7.32
N LEU A 2 -1.03 -18.23 7.01
CA LEU A 2 -1.19 -16.83 7.35
C LEU A 2 -1.23 -15.97 6.08
N GLY A 3 -1.93 -14.86 6.16
CA GLY A 3 -1.86 -13.78 5.18
C GLY A 3 -1.38 -12.50 5.83
N ILE A 4 -0.53 -11.75 5.13
CA ILE A 4 0.03 -10.50 5.62
C ILE A 4 -0.15 -9.42 4.57
N ASP A 5 -0.78 -8.34 4.97
CA ASP A 5 -0.70 -7.07 4.28
C ASP A 5 0.37 -6.22 4.99
N LEU A 6 1.53 -6.08 4.36
CA LEU A 6 2.70 -5.39 4.92
C LEU A 6 2.72 -3.94 4.43
N GLY A 7 1.74 -3.15 4.85
CA GLY A 7 1.61 -1.77 4.41
C GLY A 7 2.53 -0.77 5.13
N THR A 8 2.80 0.35 4.48
CA THR A 8 3.61 1.45 5.03
C THR A 8 3.01 2.03 6.32
N SER A 9 1.69 2.20 6.37
CA SER A 9 1.00 2.74 7.55
C SER A 9 0.67 1.67 8.57
N ASN A 10 0.08 0.56 8.13
CA ASN A 10 -0.38 -0.54 8.99
C ASN A 10 0.06 -1.88 8.42
N THR A 11 0.35 -2.83 9.30
CA THR A 11 0.51 -4.24 8.99
C THR A 11 -0.73 -5.00 9.49
N LEU A 12 -1.40 -5.71 8.58
CA LEU A 12 -2.53 -6.57 8.91
C LEU A 12 -2.12 -8.04 8.76
N ILE A 13 -2.57 -8.88 9.70
CA ILE A 13 -2.36 -10.32 9.61
C ILE A 13 -3.70 -11.05 9.73
N CYS A 14 -3.97 -11.92 8.77
CA CYS A 14 -5.10 -12.83 8.82
C CYS A 14 -4.62 -14.29 8.96
N VAL A 15 -5.45 -15.12 9.57
CA VAL A 15 -5.27 -16.57 9.64
C VAL A 15 -6.33 -17.23 8.82
N LYS A 16 -5.95 -18.24 8.04
CA LYS A 16 -6.90 -19.08 7.29
C LYS A 16 -8.04 -19.51 8.19
N ASP A 17 -9.27 -19.27 7.75
CA ASP A 17 -10.54 -19.61 8.42
C ASP A 17 -10.83 -18.89 9.75
N LYS A 18 -9.97 -17.94 10.18
CA LYS A 18 -10.18 -17.16 11.41
C LYS A 18 -10.38 -15.66 11.15
N GLY A 19 -10.10 -15.19 9.94
CA GLY A 19 -10.18 -13.78 9.61
C GLY A 19 -8.96 -12.97 10.02
N ILE A 20 -9.12 -11.65 10.05
CA ILE A 20 -8.09 -10.70 10.48
C ILE A 20 -7.94 -10.79 11.98
N ILE A 21 -6.72 -11.04 12.45
CA ILE A 21 -6.41 -11.24 13.88
C ILE A 21 -5.43 -10.21 14.42
N LEU A 22 -4.79 -9.44 13.53
CA LEU A 22 -3.90 -8.36 13.89
C LEU A 22 -4.06 -7.22 12.89
N ASN A 23 -4.19 -6.00 13.40
CA ASN A 23 -4.10 -4.75 12.64
C ASN A 23 -3.33 -3.77 13.52
N GLU A 24 -2.07 -3.54 13.17
CA GLU A 24 -1.14 -2.72 13.95
C GLU A 24 -0.42 -1.73 13.05
N PRO A 25 -0.15 -0.52 13.52
CA PRO A 25 0.73 0.42 12.81
C PRO A 25 2.10 -0.17 12.52
N SER A 26 2.64 0.07 11.32
CA SER A 26 3.99 -0.31 10.93
C SER A 26 5.02 0.66 11.51
N VAL A 27 5.06 0.74 12.84
CA VAL A 27 5.92 1.64 13.62
C VAL A 27 6.64 0.86 14.70
N VAL A 28 7.92 1.19 14.90
CA VAL A 28 8.78 0.57 15.91
C VAL A 28 9.46 1.65 16.72
N ALA A 29 9.40 1.57 18.04
CA ALA A 29 10.22 2.38 18.94
C ALA A 29 11.49 1.60 19.30
N ILE A 30 12.64 2.22 19.14
CA ILE A 30 13.96 1.60 19.39
C ILE A 30 14.78 2.41 20.38
N ASN A 31 15.68 1.72 21.06
CA ASN A 31 16.77 2.38 21.78
C ASN A 31 17.80 2.90 20.78
N THR A 32 18.14 4.20 20.84
CA THR A 32 19.06 4.84 19.88
C THR A 32 20.49 4.30 19.91
N ARG A 33 20.94 3.74 21.06
CA ARG A 33 22.29 3.20 21.26
C ARG A 33 22.40 1.72 20.89
N THR A 34 21.48 0.89 21.42
CA THR A 34 21.58 -0.57 21.28
C THR A 34 20.84 -1.09 20.06
N LYS A 35 19.97 -0.26 19.45
CA LYS A 35 19.04 -0.65 18.36
C LYS A 35 18.03 -1.74 18.76
N ASP A 36 17.89 -2.00 20.07
CA ASP A 36 16.91 -2.92 20.57
C ASP A 36 15.50 -2.34 20.44
N ILE A 37 14.54 -3.21 20.15
CA ILE A 37 13.13 -2.82 20.11
C ILE A 37 12.65 -2.53 21.53
N PHE A 38 12.04 -1.35 21.70
CA PHE A 38 11.35 -0.95 22.92
C PHE A 38 9.85 -1.26 22.84
N GLU A 39 9.19 -0.87 21.75
CA GLU A 39 7.77 -1.12 21.49
C GLU A 39 7.51 -1.26 19.99
N VAL A 40 6.38 -1.91 19.63
CA VAL A 40 5.93 -2.06 18.24
C VAL A 40 4.43 -1.80 18.12
N GLY A 41 4.01 -1.36 16.93
CA GLY A 41 2.61 -1.16 16.59
C GLY A 41 2.02 0.07 17.29
N GLU A 42 0.80 -0.05 17.80
CA GLU A 42 0.04 1.07 18.38
C GLU A 42 0.81 1.76 19.52
N ARG A 43 1.48 0.97 20.38
CA ARG A 43 2.27 1.55 21.48
C ARG A 43 3.43 2.40 20.97
N ALA A 44 4.13 1.95 19.92
CA ALA A 44 5.19 2.74 19.30
C ALA A 44 4.61 3.98 18.59
N LYS A 45 3.46 3.88 17.92
CA LYS A 45 2.78 5.01 17.29
C LYS A 45 2.44 6.13 18.28
N LEU A 46 2.00 5.79 19.49
CA LEU A 46 1.72 6.76 20.55
C LEU A 46 2.96 7.55 21.01
N MET A 47 4.17 7.03 20.73
CA MET A 47 5.43 7.65 21.09
C MET A 47 5.95 8.64 20.03
N ILE A 48 5.38 8.67 18.83
CA ILE A 48 5.81 9.57 17.75
C ILE A 48 5.77 11.04 18.24
N GLY A 49 6.91 11.75 18.10
CA GLY A 49 7.06 13.13 18.52
C GLY A 49 7.11 13.37 20.03
N ARG A 50 7.21 12.28 20.85
CA ARG A 50 7.20 12.35 22.33
C ARG A 50 8.36 11.58 22.96
N THR A 51 9.28 11.05 22.14
CA THR A 51 10.41 10.24 22.61
C THR A 51 11.48 11.10 23.30
N PRO A 52 12.06 10.65 24.42
CA PRO A 52 13.30 11.21 24.97
C PRO A 52 14.49 10.85 24.07
N ASN A 53 15.65 11.51 24.29
CA ASN A 53 16.84 11.37 23.43
C ASN A 53 17.40 9.94 23.26
N ASN A 54 17.09 9.03 24.19
CA ASN A 54 17.56 7.64 24.16
C ASN A 54 16.59 6.70 23.41
N LEU A 55 15.43 7.19 22.97
CA LEU A 55 14.45 6.46 22.20
C LEU A 55 14.15 7.19 20.91
N ASP A 56 13.87 6.43 19.85
CA ASP A 56 13.41 6.95 18.56
C ASP A 56 12.28 6.08 18.01
N THR A 57 11.42 6.66 17.18
CA THR A 57 10.36 5.94 16.49
C THR A 57 10.67 5.86 15.00
N ILE A 58 10.68 4.65 14.48
CA ILE A 58 11.04 4.34 13.08
C ILE A 58 9.83 3.72 12.37
N ARG A 59 9.61 4.15 11.13
CA ARG A 59 8.77 3.45 10.16
C ARG A 59 9.69 2.59 9.29
N PRO A 60 9.72 1.26 9.49
CA PRO A 60 10.65 0.39 8.76
C PRO A 60 10.26 0.17 7.30
N LEU A 61 9.03 0.55 6.95
CA LEU A 61 8.50 0.55 5.59
C LEU A 61 8.30 1.99 5.12
N LYS A 62 8.72 2.29 3.90
CA LYS A 62 8.52 3.60 3.25
C LYS A 62 8.16 3.39 1.80
N ASN A 63 7.13 4.11 1.35
CA ASN A 63 6.69 4.04 -0.05
C ASN A 63 6.45 2.60 -0.54
N GLY A 64 5.81 1.78 0.30
CA GLY A 64 5.46 0.40 -0.01
C GLY A 64 6.61 -0.61 0.05
N VAL A 65 7.86 -0.19 0.34
CA VAL A 65 9.01 -1.09 0.36
C VAL A 65 9.74 -1.09 1.71
N ILE A 66 10.53 -2.14 1.95
CA ILE A 66 11.36 -2.26 3.15
C ILE A 66 12.48 -1.22 3.09
N ALA A 67 12.46 -0.27 4.02
CA ALA A 67 13.49 0.75 4.19
C ALA A 67 14.55 0.33 5.21
N ASP A 68 14.17 -0.48 6.20
CA ASP A 68 15.06 -1.05 7.21
C ASP A 68 14.75 -2.53 7.40
N TYR A 69 15.64 -3.38 6.91
CA TYR A 69 15.45 -4.83 6.88
C TYR A 69 15.39 -5.43 8.29
N GLU A 70 16.38 -5.10 9.14
CA GLU A 70 16.51 -5.65 10.49
C GLU A 70 15.33 -5.26 11.38
N ILE A 71 14.90 -4.00 11.28
CA ILE A 71 13.75 -3.52 12.05
C ILE A 71 12.45 -4.14 11.54
N THR A 72 12.29 -4.34 10.22
CA THR A 72 11.13 -5.02 9.64
C THR A 72 11.04 -6.47 10.10
N GLU A 73 12.15 -7.22 10.08
CA GLU A 73 12.23 -8.60 10.56
C GLU A 73 11.78 -8.69 12.03
N LYS A 74 12.36 -7.85 12.88
CA LYS A 74 12.04 -7.81 14.31
C LYS A 74 10.57 -7.43 14.56
N MET A 75 10.03 -6.49 13.77
CA MET A 75 8.62 -6.09 13.84
C MET A 75 7.71 -7.26 13.49
N LEU A 76 7.93 -7.90 12.34
CA LEU A 76 7.17 -9.09 11.92
C LEU A 76 7.30 -10.24 12.92
N GLY A 77 8.49 -10.51 13.44
CA GLY A 77 8.72 -11.52 14.48
C GLY A 77 7.92 -11.24 15.76
N SER A 78 7.79 -9.96 16.14
CA SER A 78 6.94 -9.54 17.26
C SER A 78 5.46 -9.78 16.96
N PHE A 79 4.99 -9.44 15.76
CA PHE A 79 3.61 -9.68 15.34
C PHE A 79 3.30 -11.18 15.25
N TYR A 80 4.22 -12.00 14.72
CA TYR A 80 4.06 -13.45 14.68
C TYR A 80 3.91 -14.06 16.09
N LYS A 81 4.70 -13.60 17.07
CA LYS A 81 4.57 -14.05 18.46
C LYS A 81 3.19 -13.74 19.03
N ARG A 82 2.60 -12.59 18.72
CA ARG A 82 1.25 -12.23 19.16
C ARG A 82 0.17 -13.11 18.53
N VAL A 83 0.36 -13.48 17.26
CA VAL A 83 -0.59 -14.29 16.47
C VAL A 83 -0.51 -15.79 16.84
N SER A 84 0.69 -16.29 17.19
CA SER A 84 0.95 -17.72 17.39
C SER A 84 0.75 -18.22 18.81
N HIS A 85 0.06 -17.48 19.67
CA HIS A 85 -0.11 -17.64 21.14
C HIS A 85 -0.34 -19.06 21.71
N ASN A 86 -0.07 -20.15 21.01
CA ASN A 86 -0.05 -21.53 21.57
C ASN A 86 0.34 -22.64 20.57
N ARG A 87 1.06 -22.35 19.49
CA ARG A 87 1.47 -23.42 18.56
C ARG A 87 2.99 -23.58 18.53
N PHE A 88 3.49 -24.38 19.39
CA PHE A 88 4.91 -24.68 19.61
C PHE A 88 5.67 -25.27 18.40
N PHE A 89 5.03 -25.64 17.27
CA PHE A 89 5.68 -26.51 16.27
C PHE A 89 5.28 -26.32 14.80
N SER A 90 4.66 -25.24 14.35
CA SER A 90 4.42 -25.15 12.91
C SER A 90 4.80 -23.78 12.37
N SER A 91 5.90 -23.74 11.62
CA SER A 91 6.19 -22.61 10.73
C SER A 91 5.09 -22.53 9.67
N PRO A 92 4.36 -21.43 9.55
CA PRO A 92 3.23 -21.31 8.63
C PRO A 92 3.71 -21.14 7.19
N ARG A 93 2.84 -21.51 6.23
CA ARG A 93 2.88 -20.94 4.89
C ARG A 93 2.27 -19.54 4.96
N VAL A 94 2.91 -18.56 4.31
CA VAL A 94 2.50 -17.16 4.33
C VAL A 94 2.25 -16.67 2.90
N ILE A 95 1.15 -15.96 2.68
CA ILE A 95 0.94 -15.11 1.52
C ILE A 95 1.10 -13.66 2.00
N ILE A 96 1.98 -12.91 1.35
CA ILE A 96 2.26 -11.52 1.68
C ILE A 96 2.13 -10.63 0.45
N CYS A 97 1.49 -9.47 0.58
CA CYS A 97 1.37 -8.53 -0.52
C CYS A 97 2.64 -7.69 -0.72
N VAL A 98 2.83 -7.24 -1.94
CA VAL A 98 3.87 -6.30 -2.36
C VAL A 98 3.28 -5.30 -3.34
N PRO A 99 3.77 -4.07 -3.40
CA PRO A 99 3.37 -3.11 -4.41
C PRO A 99 3.60 -3.64 -5.83
N ALA A 100 2.80 -3.15 -6.76
CA ALA A 100 2.99 -3.49 -8.15
C ALA A 100 4.29 -2.88 -8.69
N GLY A 101 5.01 -3.66 -9.50
CA GLY A 101 6.24 -3.18 -10.14
C GLY A 101 7.49 -3.15 -9.25
N VAL A 102 7.46 -3.71 -8.05
CA VAL A 102 8.65 -3.87 -7.19
C VAL A 102 9.71 -4.72 -7.90
N THR A 103 10.97 -4.37 -7.68
CA THR A 103 12.13 -5.06 -8.25
C THR A 103 12.27 -6.49 -7.70
N GLN A 104 13.03 -7.33 -8.41
CA GLN A 104 13.35 -8.69 -7.94
C GLN A 104 14.13 -8.70 -6.61
N VAL A 105 14.94 -7.66 -6.36
CA VAL A 105 15.67 -7.51 -5.11
C VAL A 105 14.71 -7.24 -3.96
N GLU A 106 13.75 -6.34 -4.15
CA GLU A 106 12.71 -6.04 -3.16
C GLU A 106 11.81 -7.24 -2.88
N LYS A 107 11.38 -7.97 -3.94
CA LYS A 107 10.63 -9.23 -3.77
C LYS A 107 11.39 -10.25 -2.91
N ARG A 108 12.68 -10.45 -3.18
CA ARG A 108 13.53 -11.33 -2.37
C ARG A 108 13.64 -10.85 -0.93
N ALA A 109 13.85 -9.56 -0.70
CA ALA A 109 13.92 -9.01 0.64
C ALA A 109 12.63 -9.29 1.44
N VAL A 110 11.44 -9.15 0.83
CA VAL A 110 10.17 -9.47 1.48
C VAL A 110 10.05 -10.98 1.78
N ILE A 111 10.47 -11.86 0.87
CA ILE A 111 10.46 -13.31 1.09
C ILE A 111 11.41 -13.70 2.23
N GLU A 112 12.63 -13.17 2.21
CA GLU A 112 13.66 -13.48 3.20
C GLU A 112 13.25 -12.98 4.59
N VAL A 113 12.84 -11.71 4.71
CA VAL A 113 12.38 -11.16 6.01
C VAL A 113 11.17 -11.93 6.57
N THR A 114 10.27 -12.39 5.69
CA THR A 114 9.11 -13.19 6.10
C THR A 114 9.53 -14.58 6.63
N ARG A 115 10.54 -15.20 5.99
CA ARG A 115 11.10 -16.49 6.43
C ARG A 115 11.87 -16.37 7.74
N GLU A 116 12.70 -15.35 7.88
CA GLU A 116 13.47 -15.08 9.09
C GLU A 116 12.55 -14.77 10.28
N ALA A 117 11.43 -14.08 10.02
CA ALA A 117 10.39 -13.89 11.02
C ALA A 117 9.65 -15.17 11.44
N GLY A 118 9.85 -16.31 10.74
CA GLY A 118 9.35 -17.64 11.14
C GLY A 118 8.47 -18.38 10.14
N ALA A 119 8.28 -17.89 8.93
CA ALA A 119 7.53 -18.58 7.88
C ALA A 119 8.33 -19.76 7.28
N ARG A 120 7.66 -20.89 7.02
CA ARG A 120 8.24 -22.01 6.26
C ARG A 120 8.32 -21.72 4.77
N GLU A 121 7.24 -21.16 4.23
CA GLU A 121 7.07 -20.82 2.84
C GLU A 121 6.48 -19.41 2.74
N ALA A 122 6.99 -18.59 1.85
CA ALA A 122 6.47 -17.25 1.57
C ALA A 122 6.12 -17.12 0.09
N TYR A 123 4.89 -16.75 -0.21
CA TYR A 123 4.36 -16.44 -1.53
C TYR A 123 4.01 -14.96 -1.57
N LEU A 124 4.29 -14.32 -2.71
CA LEU A 124 3.93 -12.92 -2.91
C LEU A 124 2.67 -12.80 -3.77
N VAL A 125 1.93 -11.73 -3.55
CA VAL A 125 0.86 -11.27 -4.43
C VAL A 125 0.97 -9.76 -4.59
N GLU A 126 0.69 -9.24 -5.77
CA GLU A 126 0.68 -7.79 -5.97
C GLU A 126 -0.56 -7.17 -5.28
N GLU A 127 -0.37 -6.05 -4.57
CA GLU A 127 -1.42 -5.35 -3.80
C GLU A 127 -2.69 -5.13 -4.61
N PRO A 128 -2.65 -4.56 -5.85
CA PRO A 128 -3.87 -4.32 -6.61
C PRO A 128 -4.56 -5.61 -7.06
N MET A 129 -3.82 -6.71 -7.27
CA MET A 129 -4.41 -8.02 -7.54
C MET A 129 -5.13 -8.57 -6.32
N ALA A 130 -4.51 -8.49 -5.15
CA ALA A 130 -5.15 -8.89 -3.91
C ALA A 130 -6.39 -8.05 -3.62
N ALA A 131 -6.29 -6.72 -3.79
CA ALA A 131 -7.42 -5.82 -3.61
C ALA A 131 -8.59 -6.14 -4.55
N ALA A 132 -8.32 -6.39 -5.85
CA ALA A 132 -9.34 -6.77 -6.82
C ALA A 132 -10.08 -8.06 -6.42
N ILE A 133 -9.34 -9.07 -5.96
CA ILE A 133 -9.92 -10.30 -5.42
C ILE A 133 -10.74 -10.02 -4.17
N GLY A 134 -10.24 -9.16 -3.28
CA GLY A 134 -10.87 -8.85 -2.00
C GLY A 134 -12.20 -8.12 -2.11
N ILE A 135 -12.36 -7.28 -3.13
CA ILE A 135 -13.62 -6.61 -3.43
C ILE A 135 -14.56 -7.42 -4.36
N GLY A 136 -14.17 -8.67 -4.67
CA GLY A 136 -15.01 -9.61 -5.41
C GLY A 136 -15.03 -9.41 -6.92
N LEU A 137 -14.02 -8.76 -7.53
CA LEU A 137 -13.93 -8.68 -8.99
C LEU A 137 -13.61 -10.04 -9.58
N ASN A 138 -14.28 -10.38 -10.68
CA ASN A 138 -14.00 -11.59 -11.44
C ASN A 138 -12.75 -11.35 -12.31
N ILE A 139 -11.58 -11.63 -11.76
CA ILE A 139 -10.29 -11.37 -12.41
C ILE A 139 -9.96 -12.35 -13.56
N PHE A 140 -10.63 -13.49 -13.64
CA PHE A 140 -10.29 -14.53 -14.63
C PHE A 140 -11.05 -14.39 -15.95
N GLU A 141 -12.09 -13.56 -15.99
CA GLU A 141 -12.81 -13.28 -17.23
C GLU A 141 -11.97 -12.42 -18.20
N PRO A 142 -12.22 -12.54 -19.53
CA PRO A 142 -11.58 -11.71 -20.54
C PRO A 142 -12.17 -10.30 -20.58
N GLU A 143 -12.24 -9.64 -19.44
CA GLU A 143 -12.80 -8.29 -19.24
C GLU A 143 -11.83 -7.42 -18.48
N GLY A 144 -11.76 -6.13 -18.86
CA GLY A 144 -10.93 -5.13 -18.19
C GLY A 144 -11.51 -4.69 -16.85
N ASN A 145 -10.80 -4.92 -15.76
CA ASN A 145 -11.10 -4.40 -14.43
C ASN A 145 -10.03 -3.39 -14.03
N MET A 146 -10.41 -2.16 -13.69
CA MET A 146 -9.48 -1.14 -13.20
C MET A 146 -9.67 -0.93 -11.71
N ILE A 147 -8.56 -1.05 -10.98
CA ILE A 147 -8.50 -0.80 -9.54
C ILE A 147 -7.49 0.31 -9.25
N VAL A 148 -7.82 1.15 -8.28
CA VAL A 148 -7.00 2.22 -7.73
C VAL A 148 -6.95 2.02 -6.22
N ASP A 149 -5.81 1.59 -5.70
CA ASP A 149 -5.58 1.45 -4.27
C ASP A 149 -4.76 2.64 -3.78
N ILE A 150 -5.35 3.48 -2.94
CA ILE A 150 -4.69 4.64 -2.36
C ILE A 150 -4.31 4.32 -0.92
N GLY A 151 -3.12 3.78 -0.74
CA GLY A 151 -2.59 3.33 0.53
C GLY A 151 -2.04 4.44 1.43
N GLY A 152 -1.16 4.06 2.37
CA GLY A 152 -0.45 5.00 3.23
C GLY A 152 0.75 5.64 2.55
N GLY A 153 1.63 4.84 1.95
CA GLY A 153 2.88 5.29 1.33
C GLY A 153 2.82 5.41 -0.19
N THR A 154 1.99 4.59 -0.85
CA THR A 154 1.86 4.49 -2.30
C THR A 154 0.40 4.46 -2.74
N SER A 155 0.17 4.90 -3.98
CA SER A 155 -1.05 4.62 -4.71
C SER A 155 -0.72 3.65 -5.84
N GLU A 156 -1.50 2.57 -5.91
CA GLU A 156 -1.34 1.48 -6.86
C GLU A 156 -2.52 1.47 -7.84
N LEU A 157 -2.19 1.53 -9.12
CA LEU A 157 -3.18 1.43 -10.18
C LEU A 157 -2.93 0.16 -10.98
N ALA A 158 -3.98 -0.59 -11.28
CA ALA A 158 -3.86 -1.74 -12.15
C ALA A 158 -5.09 -1.93 -13.03
N VAL A 159 -4.84 -2.36 -14.27
CA VAL A 159 -5.83 -2.96 -15.16
C VAL A 159 -5.58 -4.46 -15.19
N ILE A 160 -6.58 -5.23 -14.78
CA ILE A 160 -6.52 -6.68 -14.59
C ILE A 160 -7.48 -7.35 -15.57
N SER A 161 -7.01 -8.41 -16.22
CA SER A 161 -7.83 -9.28 -17.11
C SER A 161 -7.21 -10.66 -17.17
N LEU A 162 -8.01 -11.71 -17.33
CA LEU A 162 -7.56 -13.11 -17.49
C LEU A 162 -6.59 -13.58 -16.40
N GLY A 163 -6.76 -13.11 -15.17
CA GLY A 163 -5.91 -13.46 -14.02
C GLY A 163 -4.52 -12.80 -14.03
N GLY A 164 -4.29 -11.83 -14.90
CA GLY A 164 -3.02 -11.13 -15.02
C GLY A 164 -3.15 -9.61 -14.95
N VAL A 165 -2.08 -8.94 -14.55
CA VAL A 165 -1.97 -7.48 -14.60
C VAL A 165 -1.54 -7.07 -16.00
N VAL A 166 -2.42 -6.34 -16.71
CA VAL A 166 -2.17 -5.89 -18.09
C VAL A 166 -1.39 -4.58 -18.11
N LYS A 167 -1.77 -3.66 -17.24
CA LYS A 167 -1.08 -2.39 -17.00
C LYS A 167 -1.07 -2.08 -15.52
N THR A 168 0.00 -1.47 -15.06
CA THR A 168 0.11 -1.02 -13.67
C THR A 168 0.94 0.26 -13.57
N SER A 169 0.68 1.04 -12.54
CA SER A 169 1.51 2.16 -12.08
C SER A 169 1.51 2.18 -10.56
N SER A 170 2.67 2.49 -9.99
CA SER A 170 2.85 2.72 -8.56
C SER A 170 3.54 4.06 -8.37
N PHE A 171 2.99 4.94 -7.53
CA PHE A 171 3.54 6.27 -7.29
C PHE A 171 3.30 6.74 -5.85
N ARG A 172 4.09 7.76 -5.44
CA ARG A 172 4.22 8.17 -4.03
C ARG A 172 3.29 9.32 -3.63
N VAL A 173 2.06 9.34 -4.14
CA VAL A 173 1.02 10.27 -3.72
C VAL A 173 -0.06 9.46 -3.00
N ALA A 174 0.00 9.43 -1.67
CA ALA A 174 -0.82 8.60 -0.80
C ALA A 174 -0.98 9.25 0.58
N GLY A 175 -1.46 8.51 1.57
CA GLY A 175 -1.80 9.01 2.90
C GLY A 175 -0.72 9.84 3.58
N ASP A 176 0.54 9.39 3.54
CA ASP A 176 1.67 10.09 4.19
C ASP A 176 1.99 11.42 3.48
N ARG A 177 1.81 11.47 2.14
CA ARG A 177 1.99 12.69 1.38
C ARG A 177 0.87 13.69 1.65
N PHE A 178 -0.38 13.21 1.83
CA PHE A 178 -1.48 14.06 2.27
C PHE A 178 -1.19 14.69 3.62
N ASP A 179 -0.72 13.91 4.60
CA ASP A 179 -0.36 14.42 5.92
C ASP A 179 0.73 15.48 5.87
N THR A 180 1.79 15.23 5.10
CA THR A 180 2.88 16.19 4.91
C THR A 180 2.39 17.49 4.29
N THR A 181 1.52 17.40 3.29
CA THR A 181 0.96 18.58 2.61
C THR A 181 0.04 19.38 3.55
N ILE A 182 -0.74 18.71 4.40
CA ILE A 182 -1.56 19.36 5.43
C ILE A 182 -0.65 20.11 6.44
N ILE A 183 0.45 19.51 6.89
CA ILE A 183 1.43 20.16 7.78
C ILE A 183 1.98 21.43 7.13
N GLU A 184 2.41 21.32 5.86
CA GLU A 184 2.98 22.45 5.10
C GLU A 184 1.95 23.56 4.93
N TYR A 185 0.72 23.24 4.56
CA TYR A 185 -0.38 24.18 4.38
C TYR A 185 -0.71 24.95 5.68
N ILE A 186 -0.87 24.23 6.79
CA ILE A 186 -1.18 24.85 8.09
C ILE A 186 -0.03 25.75 8.56
N ARG A 187 1.21 25.32 8.32
CA ARG A 187 2.37 26.15 8.61
C ARG A 187 2.37 27.46 7.81
N GLN A 188 2.07 27.39 6.52
CA GLN A 188 2.10 28.56 5.63
C GLN A 188 0.94 29.50 5.91
N LYS A 189 -0.27 28.98 6.04
CA LYS A 189 -1.49 29.78 6.18
C LYS A 189 -1.73 30.31 7.58
N HIS A 190 -1.43 29.52 8.60
CA HIS A 190 -1.76 29.82 10.00
C HIS A 190 -0.54 30.11 10.89
N ASN A 191 0.69 29.98 10.35
CA ASN A 191 1.93 30.06 11.13
C ASN A 191 1.91 29.10 12.34
N LEU A 192 1.33 27.90 12.17
CA LEU A 192 1.22 26.89 13.21
C LEU A 192 2.02 25.64 12.82
N LEU A 193 2.88 25.21 13.73
CA LEU A 193 3.63 23.94 13.59
C LEU A 193 2.85 22.83 14.28
N ILE A 194 2.46 21.82 13.52
CA ILE A 194 1.79 20.61 14.00
C ILE A 194 2.62 19.37 13.68
N GLY A 195 2.39 18.27 14.38
CA GLY A 195 3.03 16.98 14.13
C GLY A 195 2.24 16.08 13.17
N GLU A 196 2.87 14.99 12.73
CA GLU A 196 2.28 13.99 11.84
C GLU A 196 0.94 13.45 12.36
N LYS A 197 0.86 13.14 13.66
CA LYS A 197 -0.38 12.63 14.26
C LYS A 197 -1.53 13.63 14.12
N THR A 198 -1.28 14.91 14.38
CA THR A 198 -2.31 15.95 14.25
C THR A 198 -2.79 16.08 12.81
N ALA A 199 -1.86 16.00 11.82
CA ALA A 199 -2.21 16.03 10.41
C ALA A 199 -3.04 14.80 9.98
N GLU A 200 -2.66 13.60 10.44
CA GLU A 200 -3.44 12.38 10.22
C GLU A 200 -4.85 12.50 10.82
N ASP A 201 -4.98 13.06 12.03
CA ASP A 201 -6.26 13.26 12.68
C ASP A 201 -7.15 14.27 11.91
N ILE A 202 -6.58 15.37 11.42
CA ILE A 202 -7.26 16.34 10.54
C ILE A 202 -7.76 15.64 9.27
N LYS A 203 -6.87 14.94 8.56
CA LYS A 203 -7.21 14.20 7.35
C LYS A 203 -8.37 13.23 7.57
N LYS A 204 -8.34 12.47 8.66
CA LYS A 204 -9.39 11.47 8.99
C LYS A 204 -10.72 12.12 9.36
N GLN A 205 -10.70 13.22 10.11
CA GLN A 205 -11.91 13.82 10.64
C GLN A 205 -12.60 14.76 9.65
N ILE A 206 -11.83 15.60 8.95
CA ILE A 206 -12.38 16.63 8.06
C ILE A 206 -11.84 16.58 6.62
N GLY A 207 -11.04 15.56 6.27
CA GLY A 207 -10.44 15.40 4.95
C GLY A 207 -11.50 15.32 3.85
N ALA A 208 -11.42 16.22 2.88
CA ALA A 208 -12.29 16.30 1.72
C ALA A 208 -11.48 16.74 0.50
N VAL A 209 -11.95 16.40 -0.69
CA VAL A 209 -11.36 16.79 -1.99
C VAL A 209 -12.36 17.48 -2.92
N VAL A 210 -13.56 17.70 -2.41
CA VAL A 210 -14.61 18.54 -2.99
C VAL A 210 -15.18 19.45 -1.92
N GLU A 211 -15.74 20.58 -2.30
CA GLU A 211 -16.51 21.41 -1.37
C GLU A 211 -17.70 20.60 -0.84
N LEU A 212 -17.91 20.67 0.49
CA LEU A 212 -19.00 20.01 1.16
C LEU A 212 -20.17 21.00 1.34
N GLU A 213 -21.39 20.49 1.45
CA GLU A 213 -22.58 21.31 1.74
C GLU A 213 -22.46 22.05 3.07
N GLU A 214 -21.88 21.40 4.09
CA GLU A 214 -21.51 22.01 5.36
C GLU A 214 -19.99 21.92 5.52
N ASP A 215 -19.36 23.07 5.82
CA ASP A 215 -17.93 23.14 6.05
C ASP A 215 -17.60 22.59 7.45
N ILE A 216 -17.10 21.36 7.50
CA ILE A 216 -16.76 20.67 8.75
C ILE A 216 -15.50 21.28 9.34
N SER A 217 -15.46 21.46 10.66
CA SER A 217 -14.30 22.04 11.34
C SER A 217 -13.79 21.19 12.50
N ILE A 218 -12.51 21.39 12.85
CA ILE A 218 -11.84 20.78 13.99
C ILE A 218 -10.96 21.82 14.67
N ASP A 219 -10.95 21.81 16.01
CA ASP A 219 -10.00 22.59 16.81
C ASP A 219 -8.70 21.79 16.97
N ILE A 220 -7.57 22.42 16.67
CA ILE A 220 -6.24 21.83 16.77
C ILE A 220 -5.30 22.72 17.56
N SER A 221 -4.35 22.08 18.25
CA SER A 221 -3.30 22.76 19.02
C SER A 221 -1.94 22.51 18.37
N GLY A 222 -1.09 23.52 18.39
CA GLY A 222 0.27 23.43 17.90
C GLY A 222 1.17 24.51 18.48
N ARG A 223 2.37 24.63 17.93
CA ARG A 223 3.32 25.67 18.31
C ARG A 223 3.33 26.79 17.26
N ASN A 224 3.08 28.03 17.71
CA ASN A 224 3.18 29.18 16.83
C ASN A 224 4.60 29.32 16.28
N ALA A 225 4.73 29.37 14.95
CA ALA A 225 6.02 29.43 14.26
C ALA A 225 6.77 30.74 14.48
N LEU A 226 6.07 31.84 14.84
CA LEU A 226 6.66 33.18 14.99
C LEU A 226 7.23 33.42 16.39
N ASN A 227 6.53 32.98 17.44
CA ASN A 227 6.91 33.27 18.84
C ASN A 227 7.20 32.04 19.69
N GLY A 228 6.99 30.82 19.13
CA GLY A 228 7.28 29.54 19.80
C GLY A 228 6.25 29.12 20.86
N LEU A 229 5.21 29.89 21.12
CA LEU A 229 4.21 29.60 22.16
C LEU A 229 3.15 28.62 21.65
N PRO A 230 2.51 27.85 22.54
CA PRO A 230 1.31 27.07 22.21
C PRO A 230 0.21 27.96 21.65
N LYS A 231 -0.50 27.48 20.64
CA LYS A 231 -1.59 28.18 19.97
C LYS A 231 -2.65 27.17 19.51
N ASP A 232 -3.92 27.52 19.74
CA ASP A 232 -5.07 26.78 19.25
C ASP A 232 -5.67 27.53 18.06
N ILE A 233 -6.11 26.77 17.04
CA ILE A 233 -6.83 27.32 15.89
C ILE A 233 -7.93 26.35 15.47
N LYS A 234 -8.91 26.87 14.74
CA LYS A 234 -9.93 26.09 14.07
C LYS A 234 -9.58 25.94 12.59
N ILE A 235 -9.64 24.72 12.08
CA ILE A 235 -9.39 24.38 10.68
C ILE A 235 -10.67 23.83 10.07
N TYR A 236 -10.90 24.14 8.80
CA TYR A 236 -12.10 23.77 8.05
C TYR A 236 -11.80 22.77 6.92
N SER A 237 -12.80 21.98 6.54
CA SER A 237 -12.68 21.02 5.42
C SER A 237 -12.39 21.71 4.09
N SER A 238 -12.88 22.92 3.86
CA SER A 238 -12.57 23.74 2.69
C SER A 238 -11.07 24.04 2.55
N GLU A 239 -10.37 24.21 3.68
CA GLU A 239 -8.92 24.42 3.69
C GLU A 239 -8.17 23.12 3.31
N ILE A 240 -8.70 21.95 3.67
CA ILE A 240 -8.10 20.69 3.28
C ILE A 240 -8.34 20.39 1.79
N VAL A 241 -9.49 20.77 1.24
CA VAL A 241 -9.74 20.73 -0.22
C VAL A 241 -8.69 21.55 -0.97
N GLU A 242 -8.42 22.79 -0.51
CA GLU A 242 -7.37 23.65 -1.08
C GLU A 242 -6.00 22.97 -0.99
N ALA A 243 -5.63 22.48 0.20
CA ALA A 243 -4.33 21.86 0.46
C ALA A 243 -4.06 20.63 -0.42
N LEU A 244 -5.07 19.77 -0.62
CA LEU A 244 -4.91 18.50 -1.33
C LEU A 244 -5.16 18.56 -2.84
N SER A 245 -5.58 19.71 -3.36
CA SER A 245 -6.01 19.86 -4.76
C SER A 245 -4.96 19.40 -5.78
N GLU A 246 -3.71 19.80 -5.61
CA GLU A 246 -2.60 19.40 -6.50
C GLU A 246 -2.30 17.91 -6.46
N LEU A 247 -2.34 17.31 -5.27
CA LEU A 247 -2.09 15.88 -5.10
C LEU A 247 -3.19 15.04 -5.75
N LEU A 248 -4.43 15.47 -5.62
CA LEU A 248 -5.54 14.79 -6.28
C LEU A 248 -5.45 14.90 -7.81
N GLN A 249 -5.05 16.05 -8.31
CA GLN A 249 -4.82 16.21 -9.75
C GLN A 249 -3.73 15.26 -10.26
N GLN A 250 -2.65 15.03 -9.50
CA GLN A 250 -1.62 14.06 -9.86
C GLN A 250 -2.19 12.63 -9.92
N ILE A 251 -3.04 12.24 -8.97
CA ILE A 251 -3.72 10.92 -9.00
C ILE A 251 -4.57 10.79 -10.27
N ILE A 252 -5.35 11.82 -10.60
CA ILE A 252 -6.21 11.82 -11.79
C ILE A 252 -5.38 11.69 -13.08
N GLU A 253 -4.26 12.41 -13.18
CA GLU A 253 -3.37 12.31 -14.33
C GLU A 253 -2.75 10.92 -14.48
N GLU A 254 -2.32 10.29 -13.37
CA GLU A 254 -1.82 8.91 -13.42
C GLU A 254 -2.89 7.91 -13.88
N ILE A 255 -4.14 8.10 -13.45
CA ILE A 255 -5.27 7.27 -13.94
C ILE A 255 -5.42 7.45 -15.46
N LYS A 256 -5.37 8.67 -15.99
CA LYS A 256 -5.43 8.94 -17.44
C LYS A 256 -4.28 8.26 -18.18
N VAL A 257 -3.05 8.38 -17.68
CA VAL A 257 -1.87 7.76 -18.28
C VAL A 257 -2.01 6.24 -18.40
N ILE A 258 -2.57 5.59 -17.38
CA ILE A 258 -2.83 4.14 -17.43
C ILE A 258 -3.92 3.81 -18.46
N LEU A 259 -5.02 4.57 -18.49
CA LEU A 259 -6.11 4.37 -19.45
C LEU A 259 -5.62 4.54 -20.89
N GLU A 260 -4.80 5.53 -21.17
CA GLU A 260 -4.20 5.76 -22.49
C GLU A 260 -3.32 4.59 -22.98
N LYS A 261 -2.64 3.93 -22.04
CA LYS A 261 -1.77 2.77 -22.33
C LYS A 261 -2.54 1.44 -22.32
N THR A 262 -3.81 1.45 -21.96
CA THR A 262 -4.65 0.26 -21.88
C THR A 262 -5.17 -0.11 -23.27
N PRO A 263 -5.17 -1.40 -23.65
CA PRO A 263 -5.75 -1.86 -24.91
C PRO A 263 -7.20 -1.38 -25.09
N PRO A 264 -7.64 -1.01 -26.33
CA PRO A 264 -8.94 -0.43 -26.57
C PRO A 264 -10.14 -1.26 -26.06
N GLU A 265 -10.08 -2.59 -26.19
CA GLU A 265 -11.12 -3.51 -25.73
C GLU A 265 -11.30 -3.43 -24.21
N LEU A 266 -10.17 -3.45 -23.48
CA LEU A 266 -10.19 -3.33 -22.00
C LEU A 266 -10.59 -1.92 -21.55
N SER A 267 -10.21 -0.88 -22.28
CA SER A 267 -10.67 0.49 -22.02
C SER A 267 -12.18 0.63 -22.20
N SER A 268 -12.74 -0.06 -23.22
CA SER A 268 -14.21 -0.14 -23.41
C SER A 268 -14.91 -0.84 -22.24
N ASP A 269 -14.31 -1.89 -21.71
CA ASP A 269 -14.84 -2.58 -20.52
C ASP A 269 -14.82 -1.66 -19.30
N ILE A 270 -13.72 -0.94 -19.08
CA ILE A 270 -13.56 0.00 -17.96
C ILE A 270 -14.59 1.14 -18.08
N LYS A 271 -14.86 1.64 -19.29
CA LYS A 271 -15.92 2.63 -19.50
C LYS A 271 -17.29 2.13 -19.06
N ARG A 272 -17.59 0.87 -19.29
CA ARG A 272 -18.86 0.23 -18.93
C ARG A 272 -18.95 -0.11 -17.45
N ARG A 273 -17.88 -0.64 -16.87
CA ARG A 273 -17.82 -1.16 -15.49
C ARG A 273 -17.45 -0.10 -14.46
N GLY A 274 -16.66 0.90 -14.89
CA GLY A 274 -16.11 1.92 -14.03
C GLY A 274 -14.75 1.55 -13.44
N ILE A 275 -14.32 2.40 -12.53
CA ILE A 275 -13.09 2.28 -11.75
C ILE A 275 -13.44 1.96 -10.31
N TYR A 276 -12.73 1.03 -9.69
CA TYR A 276 -12.88 0.70 -8.27
C TYR A 276 -11.76 1.34 -7.47
N ILE A 277 -12.13 2.07 -6.40
CA ILE A 277 -11.16 2.70 -5.49
C ILE A 277 -11.18 1.98 -4.15
N THR A 278 -9.98 1.74 -3.61
CA THR A 278 -9.75 1.11 -2.32
C THR A 278 -8.58 1.76 -1.59
N GLY A 279 -8.21 1.23 -0.43
CA GLY A 279 -7.21 1.81 0.45
C GLY A 279 -7.73 2.95 1.32
N GLY A 280 -6.90 3.41 2.25
CA GLY A 280 -7.27 4.46 3.20
C GLY A 280 -7.58 5.81 2.57
N GLY A 281 -6.96 6.12 1.42
CA GLY A 281 -7.21 7.34 0.66
C GLY A 281 -8.60 7.40 0.03
N ALA A 282 -9.24 6.25 -0.21
CA ALA A 282 -10.63 6.17 -0.69
C ALA A 282 -11.63 6.79 0.28
N LEU A 283 -11.25 6.96 1.56
CA LEU A 283 -12.10 7.56 2.60
C LEU A 283 -12.10 9.10 2.58
N LEU A 284 -11.27 9.75 1.76
CA LEU A 284 -11.36 11.20 1.57
C LEU A 284 -12.72 11.55 0.95
N ARG A 285 -13.43 12.47 1.59
CA ARG A 285 -14.80 12.82 1.17
C ARG A 285 -14.81 13.39 -0.24
N GLY A 286 -15.63 12.78 -1.11
CA GLY A 286 -15.85 13.21 -2.49
C GLY A 286 -14.76 12.82 -3.47
N ILE A 287 -13.85 11.90 -3.10
CA ILE A 287 -12.79 11.44 -4.01
C ILE A 287 -13.38 10.72 -5.25
N ASP A 288 -14.41 9.92 -5.06
CA ASP A 288 -15.16 9.26 -6.11
C ASP A 288 -15.80 10.26 -7.08
N LYS A 289 -16.47 11.27 -6.54
CA LYS A 289 -17.11 12.33 -7.33
C LYS A 289 -16.06 13.09 -8.15
N LYS A 290 -14.99 13.53 -7.52
CA LYS A 290 -13.96 14.33 -8.19
C LYS A 290 -13.27 13.57 -9.32
N ILE A 291 -12.93 12.30 -9.09
CA ILE A 291 -12.33 11.45 -10.12
C ILE A 291 -13.36 11.16 -11.23
N SER A 292 -14.60 10.82 -10.87
CA SER A 292 -15.69 10.56 -11.84
C SER A 292 -15.96 11.75 -12.74
N GLU A 293 -16.07 12.96 -12.19
CA GLU A 293 -16.27 14.20 -12.96
C GLU A 293 -15.10 14.50 -13.89
N SER A 294 -13.85 14.31 -13.40
CA SER A 294 -12.65 14.62 -14.16
C SER A 294 -12.40 13.66 -15.32
N LEU A 295 -12.84 12.40 -15.21
CA LEU A 295 -12.60 11.35 -16.18
C LEU A 295 -13.85 11.02 -17.03
N ASN A 296 -15.02 11.48 -16.63
CA ASN A 296 -16.33 11.08 -17.18
C ASN A 296 -16.51 9.55 -17.20
N LEU A 297 -16.14 8.91 -16.08
CA LEU A 297 -16.23 7.48 -15.83
C LEU A 297 -16.94 7.24 -14.49
N ASN A 298 -17.64 6.12 -14.36
CA ASN A 298 -18.16 5.68 -13.08
C ASN A 298 -16.99 5.34 -12.15
N VAL A 299 -17.07 5.79 -10.90
CA VAL A 299 -16.10 5.49 -9.86
C VAL A 299 -16.84 4.95 -8.65
N THR A 300 -16.41 3.79 -8.16
CA THR A 300 -17.02 3.11 -7.02
C THR A 300 -15.99 2.90 -5.93
N ILE A 301 -16.27 3.40 -4.73
CA ILE A 301 -15.47 3.07 -3.53
C ILE A 301 -15.90 1.67 -3.07
N SER A 302 -14.95 0.81 -2.76
CA SER A 302 -15.24 -0.53 -2.21
C SER A 302 -15.92 -0.42 -0.84
N ASP A 303 -16.76 -1.40 -0.49
CA ASP A 303 -17.51 -1.40 0.78
C ASP A 303 -16.59 -1.36 2.01
N ASP A 304 -15.43 -2.02 1.92
CA ASP A 304 -14.42 -2.07 2.99
C ASP A 304 -13.03 -1.73 2.43
N PRO A 305 -12.77 -0.45 2.14
CA PRO A 305 -11.55 -0.04 1.44
C PRO A 305 -10.27 -0.26 2.24
N LEU A 306 -10.33 -0.22 3.56
CA LEU A 306 -9.17 -0.44 4.44
C LEU A 306 -8.71 -1.90 4.47
N ASN A 307 -9.60 -2.84 4.22
CA ASN A 307 -9.34 -4.26 4.33
C ASN A 307 -9.37 -4.99 2.98
N ALA A 308 -9.51 -4.29 1.86
CA ALA A 308 -9.62 -4.90 0.53
C ALA A 308 -8.46 -5.86 0.23
N VAL A 309 -7.23 -5.43 0.44
CA VAL A 309 -6.01 -6.24 0.22
C VAL A 309 -6.02 -7.49 1.10
N ILE A 310 -6.18 -7.33 2.42
CA ILE A 310 -6.14 -8.46 3.35
C ILE A 310 -7.32 -9.42 3.16
N ASN A 311 -8.49 -8.92 2.75
CA ASN A 311 -9.65 -9.76 2.38
C ASN A 311 -9.35 -10.60 1.14
N GLY A 312 -8.65 -10.02 0.14
CA GLY A 312 -8.14 -10.77 -1.01
C GLY A 312 -7.16 -11.86 -0.61
N ILE A 313 -6.21 -11.54 0.26
CA ILE A 313 -5.28 -12.54 0.79
C ILE A 313 -6.01 -13.67 1.54
N GLN A 314 -7.08 -13.38 2.27
CA GLN A 314 -7.91 -14.43 2.90
C GLN A 314 -8.55 -15.36 1.86
N ILE A 315 -9.07 -14.81 0.77
CA ILE A 315 -9.64 -15.59 -0.33
C ILE A 315 -8.57 -16.46 -0.98
N LEU A 316 -7.36 -15.92 -1.20
CA LEU A 316 -6.21 -16.66 -1.72
C LEU A 316 -5.81 -17.83 -0.79
N LEU A 317 -5.77 -17.62 0.52
CA LEU A 317 -5.46 -18.66 1.50
C LEU A 317 -6.49 -19.80 1.52
N LYS A 318 -7.78 -19.45 1.39
CA LYS A 318 -8.86 -20.44 1.35
C LYS A 318 -8.83 -21.27 0.08
N ASN A 319 -8.52 -20.64 -1.04
CA ASN A 319 -8.61 -21.21 -2.39
C ASN A 319 -7.24 -21.28 -3.08
N PHE A 320 -6.19 -21.59 -2.34
CA PHE A 320 -4.80 -21.54 -2.80
C PHE A 320 -4.56 -22.27 -4.13
N HIS A 321 -5.19 -23.44 -4.33
CA HIS A 321 -5.06 -24.22 -5.56
C HIS A 321 -5.69 -23.56 -6.79
N ILE A 322 -6.71 -22.73 -6.62
CA ILE A 322 -7.37 -21.99 -7.70
C ILE A 322 -6.55 -20.78 -8.11
N TYR A 323 -6.02 -20.09 -7.12
CA TYR A 323 -5.33 -18.80 -7.28
C TYR A 323 -3.80 -18.92 -7.33
N ASN A 324 -3.22 -20.11 -7.38
CA ASN A 324 -1.77 -20.29 -7.44
C ASN A 324 -1.11 -19.57 -8.63
N LYS A 325 -1.86 -19.35 -9.71
CA LYS A 325 -1.39 -18.65 -10.93
C LYS A 325 -1.15 -17.15 -10.72
N VAL A 326 -1.82 -16.53 -9.74
CA VAL A 326 -1.63 -15.11 -9.42
C VAL A 326 -0.59 -14.89 -8.32
N LEU A 327 -0.09 -15.98 -7.72
CA LEU A 327 0.94 -15.94 -6.71
C LEU A 327 2.33 -16.00 -7.35
N ILE A 328 3.23 -15.18 -6.85
CA ILE A 328 4.64 -15.18 -7.21
C ILE A 328 5.36 -16.07 -6.21
N SER A 329 5.92 -17.20 -6.66
CA SER A 329 6.72 -18.08 -5.83
C SER A 329 8.21 -17.88 -6.07
N PRO A 330 9.08 -18.11 -5.05
CA PRO A 330 10.52 -18.04 -5.21
C PRO A 330 11.06 -18.98 -6.29
N GLU A 331 10.39 -20.11 -6.51
CA GLU A 331 10.81 -21.14 -7.47
C GLU A 331 10.41 -20.82 -8.92
N THR A 332 9.25 -20.18 -9.13
CA THR A 332 8.79 -19.79 -10.47
C THR A 332 9.70 -18.74 -11.09
N ASP A 333 10.18 -17.78 -10.31
CA ASP A 333 11.09 -16.73 -10.79
C ASP A 333 12.47 -17.29 -11.19
N TYR A 334 13.01 -18.24 -10.43
CA TYR A 334 14.30 -18.88 -10.74
C TYR A 334 14.23 -19.74 -12.01
N TRP A 335 13.11 -20.42 -12.22
CA TRP A 335 12.90 -21.26 -13.38
C TRP A 335 12.65 -20.46 -14.68
N PHE A 336 11.88 -19.37 -14.59
CA PHE A 336 11.65 -18.45 -15.71
C PHE A 336 12.94 -17.71 -16.11
N GLN A 337 13.75 -17.25 -15.16
CA GLN A 337 15.02 -16.59 -15.45
C GLN A 337 16.04 -17.57 -16.05
N ARG A 338 16.06 -18.81 -15.57
CA ARG A 338 16.93 -19.86 -16.14
C ARG A 338 16.51 -20.21 -17.56
N LYS A 339 15.23 -20.27 -17.86
CA LYS A 339 14.75 -20.45 -19.26
C LYS A 339 15.06 -19.24 -20.13
N LYS A 340 14.83 -18.01 -19.63
CA LYS A 340 15.12 -16.79 -20.39
C LYS A 340 16.61 -16.69 -20.72
N GLY A 341 17.49 -16.95 -19.77
CA GLY A 341 18.94 -17.01 -20.00
C GLY A 341 19.37 -18.16 -20.90
N LEU A 342 18.64 -19.27 -20.92
CA LEU A 342 18.89 -20.39 -21.86
C LEU A 342 18.43 -20.01 -23.28
N TYR A 343 17.29 -19.33 -23.45
CA TYR A 343 16.82 -18.84 -24.75
C TYR A 343 17.74 -17.74 -25.30
N GLU A 344 18.20 -16.81 -24.46
CA GLU A 344 19.18 -15.79 -24.89
C GLU A 344 20.52 -16.40 -25.26
N LYS A 345 21.01 -17.42 -24.55
CA LYS A 345 22.20 -18.18 -24.96
C LYS A 345 21.99 -18.94 -26.27
N ILE A 346 20.86 -19.59 -26.48
CA ILE A 346 20.55 -20.30 -27.71
C ILE A 346 20.43 -19.32 -28.89
N TYR A 347 19.82 -18.17 -28.71
CA TYR A 347 19.76 -17.13 -29.76
C TYR A 347 21.13 -16.52 -30.08
N PHE A 348 22.01 -16.37 -29.08
CA PHE A 348 23.39 -15.90 -29.31
C PHE A 348 24.25 -16.94 -30.05
N ASP A 349 24.13 -18.20 -29.71
CA ASP A 349 24.87 -19.27 -30.40
C ASP A 349 24.40 -19.46 -31.87
N PHE A 350 23.11 -19.30 -32.14
CA PHE A 350 22.59 -19.36 -33.53
C PHE A 350 22.94 -18.13 -34.38
N SER A 351 23.25 -16.99 -33.79
CA SER A 351 23.64 -15.78 -34.53
C SER A 351 25.12 -15.75 -34.90
N TYR A 352 25.98 -16.58 -34.31
CA TYR A 352 27.40 -16.69 -34.64
C TYR A 352 27.71 -17.74 -35.74
N ASP A 353 26.85 -18.74 -35.93
CA ASP A 353 27.05 -19.76 -36.93
C ASP A 353 26.59 -19.38 -38.37
N THR A 354 25.96 -18.20 -38.53
CA THR A 354 25.46 -17.75 -39.85
C THR A 354 26.44 -16.84 -40.60
N TYR A 355 27.63 -16.56 -40.05
CA TYR A 355 28.66 -15.72 -40.70
C TYR A 355 29.90 -16.48 -41.18
N LEU A 356 29.84 -17.82 -41.28
CA LEU A 356 30.99 -18.65 -41.74
C LEU A 356 30.73 -19.38 -43.06
N PHE A 357 29.72 -19.00 -43.84
CA PHE A 357 29.54 -19.47 -45.21
C PHE A 357 29.02 -18.32 -46.10
N ILE A 358 29.92 -17.40 -46.50
CA ILE A 358 29.96 -16.71 -47.80
C ILE A 358 31.44 -16.36 -48.06
#